data_e92abdc12ea5fc959744840cfdc4e2c1
#
_entry.id   e92abdc12ea5fc959744840cfdc4e2c1
#
_cell.length_a   1.000
_cell.length_b   1.000
_cell.length_c   1.000
_cell.angle_alpha   90.00
_cell.angle_beta   90.00
_cell.angle_gamma   90.00
#
_symmetry.space_group_name_H-M   'P 1'
#
loop_
_entity.id
_entity.type
_entity.pdbx_description
1 polymer ?
#
loop_
_entity_poly.entity_id
_entity_poly.type
_entity_poly.pdbx_seq_one_letter_code
_entity_poly.pdbx_strand_id
1 'polypeptide(L)'
;HCRNPDIVKKKWQWFEEALIPTRSVSGDLLVVFCGNVIARDCCVTRAGAKADHWDIVNIRDAEGRSTWPEKNTEERIRRIEQTISTKAFQQEYMNNPLSEGEVIKEVIWGKCPPMQRLQFAVAYADPSPSNARNKASSFKADFLLGYCDGTFYVYTGFLDHVTNDEFVDWFYNLRDYASERVQVYYFIENNSLQDPFYEQVFLPMFAARARERGFIGIT
;
A
#
# COMPACT_ATOMS: atom_id res chain seq x y z
N HIS A 1 -4.10 -10.37 -12.25
CA HIS A 1 -4.81 -11.63 -12.01
C HIS A 1 -4.06 -12.62 -11.10
N CYS A 2 -2.74 -12.55 -11.02
CA CYS A 2 -1.95 -13.44 -10.15
C CYS A 2 -1.99 -13.06 -8.65
N ARG A 3 -2.67 -11.99 -8.27
CA ARG A 3 -2.87 -11.56 -6.86
C ARG A 3 -4.11 -12.17 -6.23
N ASN A 4 -5.01 -12.76 -7.02
CA ASN A 4 -6.19 -13.43 -6.51
C ASN A 4 -5.87 -14.89 -6.20
N PRO A 5 -5.94 -15.33 -4.92
CA PRO A 5 -5.59 -16.70 -4.51
C PRO A 5 -6.37 -17.79 -5.26
N ASP A 6 -7.65 -17.56 -5.56
CA ASP A 6 -8.48 -18.53 -6.28
C ASP A 6 -8.01 -18.71 -7.73
N ILE A 7 -7.60 -17.63 -8.37
CA ILE A 7 -7.04 -17.68 -9.72
C ILE A 7 -5.69 -18.39 -9.71
N VAL A 8 -4.83 -18.11 -8.74
CA VAL A 8 -3.53 -18.80 -8.57
C VAL A 8 -3.77 -20.29 -8.40
N LYS A 9 -4.70 -20.67 -7.50
CA LYS A 9 -5.06 -22.07 -7.27
C LYS A 9 -5.56 -22.77 -8.53
N LYS A 10 -6.47 -22.17 -9.28
CA LYS A 10 -7.02 -22.71 -10.53
C LYS A 10 -5.93 -22.88 -11.61
N LYS A 11 -5.04 -21.89 -11.75
CA LYS A 11 -3.95 -21.94 -12.74
C LYS A 11 -2.90 -22.97 -12.36
N TRP A 12 -2.59 -23.10 -11.09
CA TRP A 12 -1.66 -24.11 -10.60
C TRP A 12 -2.25 -25.52 -10.77
N GLN A 13 -3.52 -25.72 -10.45
CA GLN A 13 -4.22 -26.97 -10.67
C GLN A 13 -4.21 -27.37 -12.16
N TRP A 14 -4.52 -26.43 -13.05
CA TRP A 14 -4.41 -26.68 -14.49
C TRP A 14 -2.99 -27.09 -14.92
N PHE A 15 -1.96 -26.47 -14.36
CA PHE A 15 -0.58 -26.84 -14.63
C PHE A 15 -0.29 -28.30 -14.19
N GLU A 16 -0.70 -28.68 -13.00
CA GLU A 16 -0.47 -30.03 -12.46
C GLU A 16 -1.33 -31.11 -13.14
N GLU A 17 -2.59 -30.82 -13.45
CA GLU A 17 -3.54 -31.81 -13.95
C GLU A 17 -3.61 -31.91 -15.48
N ALA A 18 -3.31 -30.83 -16.18
CA ALA A 18 -3.39 -30.79 -17.63
C ALA A 18 -2.03 -30.72 -18.32
N LEU A 19 -1.11 -29.85 -17.87
CA LEU A 19 0.15 -29.61 -18.56
C LEU A 19 1.19 -30.68 -18.24
N ILE A 20 1.45 -30.96 -16.97
CA ILE A 20 2.46 -31.97 -16.57
C ILE A 20 2.12 -33.36 -17.08
N PRO A 21 0.86 -33.85 -17.05
CA PRO A 21 0.51 -35.18 -17.56
C PRO A 21 0.59 -35.33 -19.07
N THR A 22 0.83 -34.27 -19.84
CA THR A 22 1.06 -34.42 -21.31
C THR A 22 2.32 -35.18 -21.64
N ARG A 23 3.26 -35.35 -20.68
CA ARG A 23 4.44 -36.19 -20.84
C ARG A 23 4.08 -37.66 -20.81
N SER A 24 4.85 -38.48 -21.53
CA SER A 24 4.86 -39.93 -21.35
C SER A 24 5.40 -40.29 -19.95
N VAL A 25 4.82 -41.33 -19.32
CA VAL A 25 5.30 -41.83 -18.01
C VAL A 25 6.77 -42.30 -18.09
N SER A 26 7.19 -42.80 -19.25
CA SER A 26 8.56 -43.27 -19.52
C SER A 26 9.46 -42.19 -20.13
N GLY A 27 8.97 -40.96 -20.33
CA GLY A 27 9.72 -39.92 -21.01
C GLY A 27 10.27 -38.87 -20.04
N ASP A 28 11.45 -38.35 -20.37
CA ASP A 28 11.99 -37.17 -19.67
C ASP A 28 11.22 -35.93 -20.09
N LEU A 29 10.98 -35.04 -19.12
CA LEU A 29 10.34 -33.73 -19.33
C LEU A 29 11.21 -32.67 -18.72
N LEU A 30 11.69 -31.73 -19.54
CA LEU A 30 12.28 -30.49 -19.07
C LEU A 30 11.18 -29.42 -19.01
N VAL A 31 10.96 -28.89 -17.82
CA VAL A 31 10.06 -27.76 -17.61
C VAL A 31 10.88 -26.55 -17.20
N VAL A 32 10.82 -25.48 -17.99
CA VAL A 32 11.42 -24.20 -17.65
C VAL A 32 10.30 -23.22 -17.32
N PHE A 33 10.25 -22.76 -16.06
CA PHE A 33 9.24 -21.84 -15.58
C PHE A 33 9.87 -20.47 -15.34
N CYS A 34 9.52 -19.46 -16.16
CA CYS A 34 10.04 -18.11 -16.06
C CYS A 34 8.93 -17.16 -15.63
N GLY A 35 9.26 -16.23 -14.73
CA GLY A 35 8.33 -15.19 -14.30
C GLY A 35 8.84 -14.41 -13.10
N ASN A 36 8.15 -13.32 -12.75
CA ASN A 36 8.48 -12.53 -11.59
C ASN A 36 7.73 -13.03 -10.34
N VAL A 37 8.35 -12.91 -9.18
CA VAL A 37 7.71 -13.21 -7.88
C VAL A 37 6.87 -12.00 -7.47
N ILE A 38 5.62 -11.97 -7.91
CA ILE A 38 4.69 -10.83 -7.70
C ILE A 38 3.80 -10.97 -6.46
N ALA A 39 3.79 -12.14 -5.83
CA ALA A 39 3.10 -12.41 -4.58
C ALA A 39 3.82 -13.54 -3.85
N ARG A 40 3.67 -13.64 -2.52
CA ARG A 40 4.25 -14.73 -1.72
C ARG A 40 3.75 -16.09 -2.16
N ASP A 41 2.45 -16.20 -2.45
CA ASP A 41 1.83 -17.37 -3.09
C ASP A 41 1.44 -17.02 -4.52
N CYS A 42 2.22 -17.45 -5.47
CA CYS A 42 1.95 -17.33 -6.91
C CYS A 42 2.48 -18.57 -7.64
N CYS A 43 2.13 -18.71 -8.92
CA CYS A 43 2.58 -19.88 -9.70
C CYS A 43 4.10 -20.00 -9.76
N VAL A 44 4.84 -18.88 -9.77
CA VAL A 44 6.30 -18.87 -9.78
C VAL A 44 6.88 -19.46 -8.48
N THR A 45 6.38 -19.00 -7.32
CA THR A 45 6.85 -19.52 -6.02
C THR A 45 6.48 -21.00 -5.82
N ARG A 46 5.29 -21.41 -6.29
CA ARG A 46 4.88 -22.81 -6.26
C ARG A 46 5.74 -23.68 -7.17
N ALA A 47 6.11 -23.18 -8.35
CA ALA A 47 7.03 -23.85 -9.25
C ALA A 47 8.42 -23.97 -8.63
N GLY A 48 8.95 -22.90 -8.05
CA GLY A 48 10.24 -22.90 -7.36
C GLY A 48 10.33 -23.89 -6.21
N ALA A 49 9.25 -24.07 -5.45
CA ALA A 49 9.19 -25.05 -4.35
C ALA A 49 9.27 -26.52 -4.82
N LYS A 50 9.03 -26.78 -6.13
CA LYS A 50 9.08 -28.13 -6.74
C LYS A 50 10.21 -28.28 -7.76
N ALA A 51 10.96 -27.22 -8.04
CA ALA A 51 12.00 -27.22 -9.04
C ALA A 51 13.28 -27.89 -8.52
N ASP A 52 13.97 -28.62 -9.40
CA ASP A 52 15.32 -29.18 -9.14
C ASP A 52 16.36 -28.04 -9.08
N HIS A 53 16.10 -26.94 -9.80
CA HIS A 53 16.92 -25.74 -9.80
C HIS A 53 16.04 -24.51 -9.72
N TRP A 54 16.39 -23.59 -8.83
CA TRP A 54 15.71 -22.31 -8.63
C TRP A 54 16.72 -21.18 -8.61
N ASP A 55 16.57 -20.21 -9.49
CA ASP A 55 17.40 -19.03 -9.56
C ASP A 55 16.55 -17.75 -9.56
N ILE A 56 16.97 -16.75 -8.79
CA ILE A 56 16.32 -15.45 -8.69
C ILE A 56 17.29 -14.38 -9.14
N VAL A 57 16.99 -13.74 -10.26
CA VAL A 57 17.77 -12.62 -10.79
C VAL A 57 17.02 -11.32 -10.53
N ASN A 58 17.55 -10.51 -9.63
CA ASN A 58 17.06 -9.17 -9.34
C ASN A 58 17.76 -8.15 -10.24
N ILE A 59 17.14 -6.98 -10.46
CA ILE A 59 17.77 -5.90 -11.22
C ILE A 59 18.97 -5.29 -10.48
N ARG A 60 19.02 -5.43 -9.14
CA ARG A 60 20.12 -5.00 -8.26
C ARG A 60 20.63 -6.16 -7.42
N ASP A 61 21.94 -6.19 -7.19
CA ASP A 61 22.58 -7.11 -6.24
C ASP A 61 22.39 -6.65 -4.78
N ALA A 62 22.98 -7.39 -3.83
CA ALA A 62 22.92 -7.07 -2.41
C ALA A 62 23.59 -5.73 -2.04
N GLU A 63 24.55 -5.29 -2.84
CA GLU A 63 25.25 -4.01 -2.71
C GLU A 63 24.52 -2.86 -3.43
N GLY A 64 23.35 -3.13 -4.02
CA GLY A 64 22.52 -2.15 -4.71
C GLY A 64 23.00 -1.80 -6.14
N ARG A 65 23.95 -2.55 -6.70
CA ARG A 65 24.48 -2.32 -8.07
C ARG A 65 23.63 -3.07 -9.08
N SER A 66 23.59 -2.60 -10.32
CA SER A 66 22.95 -3.32 -11.43
C SER A 66 23.57 -4.69 -11.63
N THR A 67 22.71 -5.71 -11.72
CA THR A 67 23.13 -7.10 -12.05
C THR A 67 23.43 -7.31 -13.53
N TRP A 68 23.02 -6.36 -14.37
CA TRP A 68 23.29 -6.37 -15.81
C TRP A 68 23.58 -4.95 -16.32
N PRO A 69 24.76 -4.37 -15.98
CA PRO A 69 25.05 -2.96 -16.21
C PRO A 69 25.09 -2.57 -17.69
N GLU A 70 25.41 -3.48 -18.60
CA GLU A 70 25.43 -3.22 -20.05
C GLU A 70 24.02 -2.91 -20.59
N LYS A 71 22.99 -3.49 -20.01
CA LYS A 71 21.59 -3.28 -20.40
C LYS A 71 20.88 -2.31 -19.47
N ASN A 72 21.05 -2.52 -18.18
CA ASN A 72 20.34 -1.83 -17.11
C ASN A 72 21.32 -0.87 -16.41
N THR A 73 21.62 0.26 -17.03
CA THR A 73 22.49 1.28 -16.42
C THR A 73 21.81 1.90 -15.18
N GLU A 74 22.60 2.43 -14.26
CA GLU A 74 22.09 3.07 -13.05
C GLU A 74 21.10 4.20 -13.35
N GLU A 75 21.32 4.96 -14.42
CA GLU A 75 20.40 6.00 -14.86
C GLU A 75 19.04 5.43 -15.26
N ARG A 76 19.03 4.34 -16.03
CA ARG A 76 17.79 3.67 -16.47
C ARG A 76 17.03 3.09 -15.27
N ILE A 77 17.73 2.46 -14.32
CA ILE A 77 17.10 1.91 -13.12
C ILE A 77 16.48 3.01 -12.28
N ARG A 78 17.19 4.12 -12.03
CA ARG A 78 16.66 5.29 -11.29
C ARG A 78 15.43 5.87 -11.97
N ARG A 79 15.42 5.93 -13.30
CA ARG A 79 14.26 6.42 -14.05
C ARG A 79 13.03 5.54 -13.83
N ILE A 80 13.20 4.23 -13.80
CA ILE A 80 12.11 3.29 -13.49
C ILE A 80 11.64 3.48 -12.04
N GLU A 81 12.57 3.55 -11.08
CA GLU A 81 12.26 3.79 -9.65
C GLU A 81 11.45 5.08 -9.43
N GLN A 82 11.68 6.12 -10.23
CA GLN A 82 10.92 7.38 -10.18
C GLN A 82 9.57 7.31 -10.91
N THR A 83 9.41 6.36 -11.83
CA THR A 83 8.22 6.26 -12.69
C THR A 83 7.14 5.39 -12.08
N ILE A 84 7.51 4.39 -11.28
CA ILE A 84 6.59 3.43 -10.67
C ILE A 84 6.67 3.47 -9.14
N SER A 85 5.63 2.96 -8.48
CA SER A 85 5.65 2.87 -7.01
C SER A 85 6.75 1.92 -6.51
N THR A 86 7.27 2.18 -5.31
CA THR A 86 8.23 1.29 -4.63
C THR A 86 7.72 -0.14 -4.56
N LYS A 87 6.42 -0.34 -4.29
CA LYS A 87 5.77 -1.65 -4.28
C LYS A 87 5.90 -2.34 -5.64
N ALA A 88 5.60 -1.64 -6.73
CA ALA A 88 5.71 -2.19 -8.08
C ALA A 88 7.17 -2.50 -8.43
N PHE A 89 8.12 -1.63 -8.06
CA PHE A 89 9.54 -1.88 -8.30
C PHE A 89 10.04 -3.13 -7.56
N GLN A 90 9.67 -3.27 -6.30
CA GLN A 90 10.04 -4.44 -5.50
C GLN A 90 9.47 -5.74 -6.08
N GLN A 91 8.23 -5.74 -6.56
CA GLN A 91 7.58 -6.91 -7.14
C GLN A 91 8.18 -7.29 -8.50
N GLU A 92 8.29 -6.31 -9.41
CA GLU A 92 8.58 -6.58 -10.82
C GLU A 92 10.08 -6.68 -11.11
N TYR A 93 10.93 -6.01 -10.32
CA TYR A 93 12.36 -5.91 -10.58
C TYR A 93 13.23 -6.52 -9.49
N MET A 94 12.72 -6.67 -8.27
CA MET A 94 13.45 -7.23 -7.14
C MET A 94 12.92 -8.58 -6.67
N ASN A 95 11.92 -9.15 -7.35
CA ASN A 95 11.26 -10.40 -6.96
C ASN A 95 10.87 -10.46 -5.47
N ASN A 96 10.62 -9.29 -4.88
CA ASN A 96 10.30 -9.09 -3.47
C ASN A 96 8.87 -8.55 -3.34
N PRO A 97 7.84 -9.43 -3.31
CA PRO A 97 6.47 -9.00 -3.21
C PRO A 97 6.22 -8.46 -1.80
N LEU A 98 6.09 -7.13 -1.69
CA LEU A 98 5.65 -6.51 -0.46
C LEU A 98 4.16 -6.80 -0.26
N SER A 99 3.82 -7.43 0.86
CA SER A 99 2.43 -7.58 1.29
C SER A 99 1.88 -6.21 1.72
N GLU A 100 0.57 -6.04 1.62
CA GLU A 100 -0.06 -4.88 2.26
C GLU A 100 0.28 -4.94 3.76
N GLY A 101 0.88 -3.87 4.29
CA GLY A 101 1.40 -3.82 5.67
C GLY A 101 2.91 -4.07 5.84
N GLU A 102 3.63 -4.61 4.85
CA GLU A 102 5.09 -4.83 4.96
C GLU A 102 5.96 -3.61 4.61
N VAL A 103 5.33 -2.49 4.25
CA VAL A 103 6.06 -1.22 4.02
C VAL A 103 6.67 -0.71 5.34
N ILE A 104 6.01 -0.97 6.46
CA ILE A 104 6.50 -0.64 7.80
C ILE A 104 7.05 -1.92 8.43
N LYS A 105 8.38 -2.05 8.42
CA LYS A 105 9.08 -3.23 8.95
C LYS A 105 9.05 -3.31 10.47
N GLU A 106 9.02 -2.17 11.14
CA GLU A 106 9.06 -2.05 12.59
C GLU A 106 8.21 -0.87 13.05
N VAL A 107 7.43 -1.08 14.08
CA VAL A 107 6.69 -0.02 14.78
C VAL A 107 7.30 0.14 16.16
N ILE A 108 7.88 1.30 16.40
CA ILE A 108 8.47 1.63 17.70
C ILE A 108 7.38 2.24 18.58
N TRP A 109 7.01 1.51 19.63
CA TRP A 109 6.07 1.98 20.64
C TRP A 109 6.79 2.80 21.70
N GLY A 110 6.32 4.01 21.96
CA GLY A 110 6.92 4.91 22.93
C GLY A 110 6.01 6.10 23.28
N LYS A 111 6.53 6.97 24.13
CA LYS A 111 5.85 8.23 24.44
C LYS A 111 6.12 9.25 23.34
N CYS A 112 5.08 9.79 22.73
CA CYS A 112 5.19 10.92 21.84
C CYS A 112 5.65 12.18 22.60
N PRO A 113 6.44 13.06 21.98
CA PRO A 113 6.74 14.36 22.58
C PRO A 113 5.46 15.17 22.81
N PRO A 114 5.44 16.12 23.77
CA PRO A 114 4.31 17.04 23.88
C PRO A 114 4.05 17.78 22.56
N MET A 115 2.79 17.96 22.19
CA MET A 115 2.42 18.56 20.87
C MET A 115 3.00 19.96 20.66
N GLN A 116 3.23 20.72 21.73
CA GLN A 116 3.85 22.04 21.69
C GLN A 116 5.31 22.01 21.20
N ARG A 117 5.96 20.86 21.21
CA ARG A 117 7.33 20.67 20.68
C ARG A 117 7.36 20.28 19.22
N LEU A 118 6.23 19.96 18.63
CA LEU A 118 6.14 19.62 17.22
C LEU A 118 6.39 20.85 16.35
N GLN A 119 7.06 20.66 15.26
CA GLN A 119 7.22 21.69 14.22
C GLN A 119 5.92 21.86 13.44
N PHE A 120 5.21 20.77 13.20
CA PHE A 120 3.86 20.71 12.61
C PHE A 120 3.23 19.34 12.85
N ALA A 121 1.95 19.22 12.56
CA ALA A 121 1.25 17.94 12.49
C ALA A 121 0.49 17.82 11.16
N VAL A 122 0.22 16.59 10.77
CA VAL A 122 -0.54 16.23 9.56
C VAL A 122 -1.65 15.29 9.96
N ALA A 123 -2.88 15.61 9.60
CA ALA A 123 -3.98 14.67 9.56
C ALA A 123 -4.11 14.16 8.13
N TYR A 124 -3.93 12.86 7.93
CA TYR A 124 -4.02 12.23 6.61
C TYR A 124 -5.07 11.15 6.62
N ALA A 125 -6.03 11.27 5.72
CA ALA A 125 -7.17 10.39 5.65
C ALA A 125 -7.30 9.67 4.30
N ASP A 126 -7.62 8.39 4.38
CA ASP A 126 -7.96 7.51 3.26
C ASP A 126 -9.48 7.24 3.29
N PRO A 127 -10.25 7.86 2.38
CA PRO A 127 -11.69 7.67 2.31
C PRO A 127 -12.01 6.39 1.55
N SER A 128 -13.00 5.63 2.02
CA SER A 128 -13.64 4.60 1.22
C SER A 128 -14.92 5.15 0.59
N PRO A 129 -15.27 4.82 -0.65
CA PRO A 129 -16.51 5.26 -1.28
C PRO A 129 -17.76 4.68 -0.60
N SER A 130 -17.64 3.64 0.20
CA SER A 130 -18.75 3.03 0.91
C SER A 130 -19.31 3.94 2.00
N ASN A 131 -20.64 4.06 2.08
CA ASN A 131 -21.35 4.80 3.14
C ASN A 131 -22.09 3.83 4.07
N ALA A 132 -21.43 2.76 4.51
CA ALA A 132 -22.07 1.71 5.30
C ALA A 132 -21.15 1.19 6.40
N ARG A 133 -21.75 0.90 7.56
CA ARG A 133 -21.10 0.25 8.72
C ARG A 133 -21.14 -1.27 8.63
N ASN A 134 -20.77 -1.87 7.51
CA ASN A 134 -20.77 -3.32 7.39
C ASN A 134 -19.40 -3.87 7.00
N LYS A 135 -19.13 -5.11 7.39
CA LYS A 135 -17.86 -5.79 7.13
C LYS A 135 -17.57 -6.06 5.65
N ALA A 136 -18.55 -5.87 4.77
CA ALA A 136 -18.35 -5.98 3.32
C ALA A 136 -17.86 -4.67 2.69
N SER A 137 -17.89 -3.54 3.43
CA SER A 137 -17.34 -2.26 3.00
C SER A 137 -15.84 -2.21 3.24
N SER A 138 -15.14 -1.33 2.52
CA SER A 138 -13.74 -1.00 2.82
C SER A 138 -13.65 -0.14 4.08
N PHE A 139 -12.54 -0.25 4.79
CA PHE A 139 -12.23 0.63 5.91
C PHE A 139 -12.05 2.08 5.43
N LYS A 140 -12.35 3.02 6.31
CA LYS A 140 -11.86 4.40 6.23
C LYS A 140 -10.80 4.57 7.30
N ALA A 141 -9.81 5.39 7.01
CA ALA A 141 -8.73 5.69 7.95
C ALA A 141 -8.49 7.19 8.03
N ASP A 142 -8.16 7.70 9.21
CA ASP A 142 -7.67 9.06 9.42
C ASP A 142 -6.69 9.06 10.59
N PHE A 143 -5.46 9.54 10.36
CA PHE A 143 -4.38 9.51 11.35
C PHE A 143 -3.75 10.88 11.55
N LEU A 144 -3.48 11.22 12.80
CA LEU A 144 -2.72 12.41 13.17
C LEU A 144 -1.26 12.06 13.40
N LEU A 145 -0.38 12.61 12.55
CA LEU A 145 1.06 12.47 12.63
C LEU A 145 1.68 13.81 13.05
N GLY A 146 2.58 13.78 14.00
CA GLY A 146 3.38 14.93 14.40
C GLY A 146 4.83 14.81 13.95
N TYR A 147 5.45 15.91 13.55
CA TYR A 147 6.85 15.95 13.16
C TYR A 147 7.69 16.70 14.18
N CYS A 148 8.76 16.07 14.66
CA CYS A 148 9.71 16.65 15.60
C CYS A 148 11.10 16.06 15.35
N ASP A 149 12.09 16.95 15.15
CA ASP A 149 13.52 16.60 15.07
C ASP A 149 13.83 15.42 14.14
N GLY A 150 13.28 15.45 12.92
CA GLY A 150 13.52 14.41 11.90
C GLY A 150 12.67 13.13 12.06
N THR A 151 11.79 13.07 13.04
CA THR A 151 10.98 11.88 13.33
C THR A 151 9.50 12.19 13.22
N PHE A 152 8.74 11.27 12.61
CA PHE A 152 7.29 11.29 12.62
C PHE A 152 6.76 10.42 13.76
N TYR A 153 5.78 10.95 14.48
CA TYR A 153 5.10 10.30 15.59
C TYR A 153 3.62 10.16 15.27
N VAL A 154 3.07 8.96 15.38
CA VAL A 154 1.61 8.74 15.28
C VAL A 154 0.99 9.01 16.64
N TYR A 155 0.22 10.07 16.75
CA TYR A 155 -0.42 10.50 18.00
C TYR A 155 -1.71 9.75 18.29
N THR A 156 -2.55 9.66 17.28
CA THR A 156 -3.85 9.00 17.33
C THR A 156 -4.36 8.76 15.92
N GLY A 157 -5.43 7.99 15.80
CA GLY A 157 -6.08 7.76 14.51
C GLY A 157 -7.35 6.95 14.68
N PHE A 158 -8.07 6.89 13.58
CA PHE A 158 -9.29 6.13 13.42
C PHE A 158 -9.15 5.16 12.26
N LEU A 159 -9.66 3.95 12.43
CA LEU A 159 -9.72 2.94 11.38
C LEU A 159 -10.97 2.08 11.62
N ASP A 160 -12.01 2.28 10.81
CA ASP A 160 -13.25 1.52 10.97
C ASP A 160 -14.12 1.56 9.70
N HIS A 161 -15.19 0.76 9.72
CA HIS A 161 -16.29 0.81 8.75
C HIS A 161 -17.33 1.83 9.21
N VAL A 162 -17.24 3.03 8.70
CA VAL A 162 -18.11 4.15 9.11
C VAL A 162 -18.80 4.81 7.94
N THR A 163 -19.84 5.56 8.24
CA THR A 163 -20.51 6.42 7.26
C THR A 163 -19.60 7.59 6.85
N ASN A 164 -19.94 8.25 5.75
CA ASN A 164 -19.20 9.42 5.31
C ASN A 164 -19.32 10.59 6.30
N ASP A 165 -20.44 10.70 6.99
CA ASP A 165 -20.69 11.71 7.99
C ASP A 165 -19.78 11.54 9.21
N GLU A 166 -19.64 10.32 9.71
CA GLU A 166 -18.72 9.97 10.79
C GLU A 166 -17.25 10.15 10.40
N PHE A 167 -16.91 9.83 9.16
CA PHE A 167 -15.58 10.05 8.65
C PHE A 167 -15.19 11.53 8.62
N VAL A 168 -16.12 12.40 8.20
CA VAL A 168 -15.92 13.86 8.26
C VAL A 168 -15.76 14.34 9.71
N ASP A 169 -16.51 13.78 10.64
CA ASP A 169 -16.37 14.11 12.06
C ASP A 169 -14.99 13.74 12.63
N TRP A 170 -14.30 12.74 12.10
CA TRP A 170 -12.95 12.38 12.53
C TRP A 170 -11.96 13.54 12.36
N PHE A 171 -12.02 14.27 11.26
CA PHE A 171 -11.17 15.45 11.05
C PHE A 171 -11.35 16.50 12.14
N TYR A 172 -12.60 16.75 12.53
CA TYR A 172 -12.91 17.68 13.60
C TYR A 172 -12.46 17.15 14.97
N ASN A 173 -12.59 15.85 15.20
CA ASN A 173 -12.12 15.23 16.43
C ASN A 173 -10.58 15.28 16.53
N LEU A 174 -9.85 15.06 15.43
CA LEU A 174 -8.41 15.22 15.39
C LEU A 174 -7.99 16.68 15.61
N ARG A 175 -8.70 17.65 15.03
CA ARG A 175 -8.49 19.07 15.29
C ARG A 175 -8.67 19.40 16.77
N ASP A 176 -9.76 18.96 17.37
CA ASP A 176 -10.05 19.22 18.77
C ASP A 176 -9.05 18.52 19.70
N TYR A 177 -8.60 17.32 19.33
CA TYR A 177 -7.51 16.61 20.02
C TYR A 177 -6.19 17.38 19.93
N ALA A 178 -5.80 17.87 18.76
CA ALA A 178 -4.59 18.69 18.58
C ALA A 178 -4.74 20.05 19.26
N SER A 179 -5.96 20.63 19.24
CA SER A 179 -6.25 21.96 19.77
C SER A 179 -5.32 23.03 19.14
N GLU A 180 -5.05 24.11 19.82
CA GLU A 180 -4.13 25.18 19.39
C GLU A 180 -2.66 24.87 19.70
N ARG A 181 -2.35 23.63 20.16
CA ARG A 181 -1.00 23.23 20.59
C ARG A 181 -0.01 23.08 19.45
N VAL A 182 -0.50 22.85 18.23
CA VAL A 182 0.31 22.63 17.03
C VAL A 182 -0.47 23.03 15.77
N GLN A 183 0.21 23.55 14.78
CA GLN A 183 -0.38 23.71 13.43
C GLN A 183 -0.62 22.35 12.79
N VAL A 184 -1.87 22.10 12.41
CA VAL A 184 -2.27 20.85 11.73
C VAL A 184 -2.60 21.15 10.27
N TYR A 185 -2.04 20.36 9.37
CA TYR A 185 -2.36 20.32 7.95
C TYR A 185 -3.24 19.11 7.67
N TYR A 186 -4.33 19.29 6.95
CA TYR A 186 -5.33 18.25 6.71
C TYR A 186 -5.30 17.83 5.25
N PHE A 187 -5.14 16.52 5.02
CA PHE A 187 -5.13 15.92 3.69
C PHE A 187 -6.13 14.79 3.62
N ILE A 188 -6.77 14.67 2.47
CA ILE A 188 -7.62 13.53 2.11
C ILE A 188 -7.07 12.91 0.83
N GLU A 189 -6.91 11.60 0.80
CA GLU A 189 -6.50 10.93 -0.41
C GLU A 189 -7.59 11.08 -1.48
N ASN A 190 -7.20 11.68 -2.61
CA ASN A 190 -8.08 11.87 -3.73
C ASN A 190 -7.38 11.38 -5.00
N ASN A 191 -7.66 10.16 -5.41
CA ASN A 191 -7.18 9.64 -6.68
C ASN A 191 -8.21 9.92 -7.79
N SER A 192 -7.79 9.86 -9.06
CA SER A 192 -8.60 10.24 -10.23
C SER A 192 -9.97 9.54 -10.35
N LEU A 193 -10.16 8.43 -9.65
CA LEU A 193 -11.45 7.72 -9.59
C LEU A 193 -12.37 8.29 -8.50
N GLN A 194 -11.82 9.05 -7.55
CA GLN A 194 -12.53 9.60 -6.39
C GLN A 194 -12.84 11.10 -6.53
N ASP A 195 -12.29 11.80 -7.53
CA ASP A 195 -12.52 13.23 -7.76
C ASP A 195 -14.02 13.62 -7.72
N PRO A 196 -14.91 12.99 -8.49
CA PRO A 196 -16.33 13.33 -8.44
C PRO A 196 -16.96 13.00 -7.08
N PHE A 197 -16.45 11.98 -6.38
CA PHE A 197 -16.96 11.59 -5.08
C PHE A 197 -16.56 12.58 -3.99
N TYR A 198 -15.32 13.09 -4.02
CA TYR A 198 -14.88 14.13 -3.10
C TYR A 198 -15.72 15.39 -3.26
N GLU A 199 -15.86 15.89 -4.49
CA GLU A 199 -16.61 17.12 -4.78
C GLU A 199 -18.11 17.02 -4.44
N GLN A 200 -18.73 15.90 -4.73
CA GLN A 200 -20.17 15.72 -4.60
C GLN A 200 -20.61 15.26 -3.21
N VAL A 201 -19.75 14.60 -2.46
CA VAL A 201 -20.09 14.02 -1.15
C VAL A 201 -19.35 14.73 -0.03
N PHE A 202 -18.02 14.73 -0.03
CA PHE A 202 -17.25 15.23 1.11
C PHE A 202 -17.25 16.74 1.21
N LEU A 203 -17.07 17.45 0.09
CA LEU A 203 -17.02 18.91 0.12
C LEU A 203 -18.30 19.56 0.70
N PRO A 204 -19.53 19.14 0.33
CA PRO A 204 -20.74 19.60 0.96
C PRO A 204 -20.85 19.26 2.45
N MET A 205 -20.37 18.08 2.87
CA MET A 205 -20.38 17.66 4.27
C MET A 205 -19.42 18.52 5.11
N PHE A 206 -18.20 18.76 4.62
CA PHE A 206 -17.26 19.68 5.28
C PHE A 206 -17.83 21.10 5.37
N ALA A 207 -18.49 21.58 4.31
CA ALA A 207 -19.14 22.89 4.32
C ALA A 207 -20.29 22.99 5.34
N ALA A 208 -21.06 21.91 5.53
CA ALA A 208 -22.08 21.84 6.57
C ALA A 208 -21.45 21.87 7.97
N ARG A 209 -20.45 21.05 8.22
CA ARG A 209 -19.74 21.00 9.52
C ARG A 209 -19.00 22.30 9.83
N ALA A 210 -18.46 22.98 8.82
CA ALA A 210 -17.78 24.27 9.02
C ALA A 210 -18.67 25.34 9.62
N ARG A 211 -19.98 25.31 9.34
CA ARG A 211 -20.97 26.26 9.93
C ARG A 211 -21.15 26.04 11.43
N GLU A 212 -20.99 24.81 11.90
CA GLU A 212 -21.23 24.46 13.32
C GLU A 212 -19.90 24.45 14.11
N ARG A 213 -18.82 23.96 13.52
CA ARG A 213 -17.55 23.67 14.21
C ARG A 213 -16.38 24.53 13.73
N GLY A 214 -16.58 25.42 12.77
CA GLY A 214 -15.53 26.23 12.16
C GLY A 214 -14.85 25.53 10.97
N PHE A 215 -14.13 26.29 10.17
CA PHE A 215 -13.50 25.85 8.93
C PHE A 215 -12.25 24.99 9.21
N ILE A 216 -12.06 23.94 8.42
CA ILE A 216 -10.84 23.16 8.31
C ILE A 216 -10.38 23.26 6.85
N GLY A 217 -9.15 23.75 6.62
CA GLY A 217 -8.53 23.77 5.28
C GLY A 217 -8.03 22.37 4.93
N ILE A 218 -8.71 21.70 4.01
CA ILE A 218 -8.33 20.36 3.50
C ILE A 218 -7.69 20.53 2.14
N THR A 219 -6.60 19.83 1.92
CA THR A 219 -5.85 19.78 0.67
C THR A 219 -5.93 18.40 0.05
#